data_d760e3fc73e9bd63566115bdc74d5165
#
_entry.id   d760e3fc73e9bd63566115bdc74d5165
#
_cell.length_a   1.000
_cell.length_b   1.000
_cell.length_c   1.000
_cell.angle_alpha   90.00
_cell.angle_beta   90.00
_cell.angle_gamma   90.00
#
_symmetry.space_group_name_H-M   'P 1'
#
loop_
_entity.id
_entity.type
_entity.pdbx_description
1 polymer ?
#
loop_
_entity_poly.entity_id
_entity_poly.type
_entity_poly.pdbx_seq_one_letter_code
_entity_poly.pdbx_strand_id
1 'polypeptide(L)'
;HLAKGIDQLSGGQKQRVALARTMVMKPRILLLDEPLSALDGVIKESIKEKIKEIAREFKLTTIIVTHDPEEALTLSDKVLIVNEGSIAQFGRPEEIIGQPADSFVKNFILNQLEVKRNNIFTLFSREMTRSSSQRISCTA
;
A
#
# COMPACT_ATOMS: atom_id res chain seq x y z
N HIS A 1 -8.12 12.34 -23.48
CA HIS A 1 -8.89 11.30 -22.74
C HIS A 1 -10.34 11.69 -22.45
N LEU A 2 -10.73 12.96 -22.67
CA LEU A 2 -12.09 13.45 -22.40
C LEU A 2 -13.19 12.77 -23.25
N ALA A 3 -12.82 12.14 -24.36
CA ALA A 3 -13.77 11.45 -25.26
C ALA A 3 -13.92 9.94 -24.96
N LYS A 4 -13.21 9.39 -23.97
CA LYS A 4 -13.28 7.97 -23.62
C LYS A 4 -14.43 7.71 -22.63
N GLY A 5 -15.25 6.70 -22.90
CA GLY A 5 -16.18 6.17 -21.92
C GLY A 5 -15.47 5.52 -20.72
N ILE A 6 -16.16 5.41 -19.58
CA ILE A 6 -15.59 4.83 -18.33
C ILE A 6 -15.05 3.41 -18.56
N ASP A 7 -15.68 2.64 -19.43
CA ASP A 7 -15.31 1.26 -19.74
C ASP A 7 -13.96 1.14 -20.49
N GLN A 8 -13.53 2.22 -21.13
CA GLN A 8 -12.27 2.31 -21.86
C GLN A 8 -11.08 2.78 -21.01
N LEU A 9 -11.30 3.05 -19.73
CA LEU A 9 -10.29 3.51 -18.80
C LEU A 9 -9.61 2.31 -18.12
N SER A 10 -8.27 2.41 -17.92
CA SER A 10 -7.56 1.48 -17.06
C SER A 10 -8.01 1.60 -15.59
N GLY A 11 -7.75 0.58 -14.76
CA GLY A 11 -8.09 0.59 -13.34
C GLY A 11 -7.58 1.85 -12.62
N GLY A 12 -6.31 2.21 -12.80
CA GLY A 12 -5.74 3.42 -12.22
C GLY A 12 -6.32 4.73 -12.77
N GLN A 13 -6.78 4.75 -14.03
CA GLN A 13 -7.49 5.90 -14.58
C GLN A 13 -8.89 6.03 -13.96
N LYS A 14 -9.61 4.93 -13.80
CA LYS A 14 -10.92 4.90 -13.12
C LYS A 14 -10.80 5.43 -11.69
N GLN A 15 -9.80 5.00 -10.94
CA GLN A 15 -9.58 5.46 -9.57
C GLN A 15 -9.22 6.95 -9.49
N ARG A 16 -8.36 7.44 -10.37
CA ARG A 16 -8.06 8.88 -10.44
C ARG A 16 -9.29 9.72 -10.77
N VAL A 17 -10.16 9.25 -11.66
CA VAL A 17 -11.44 9.93 -11.98
C VAL A 17 -12.38 9.90 -10.78
N ALA A 18 -12.49 8.77 -10.07
CA ALA A 18 -13.32 8.66 -8.87
C ALA A 18 -12.84 9.63 -7.77
N LEU A 19 -11.53 9.66 -7.53
CA LEU A 19 -10.93 10.58 -6.55
C LEU A 19 -11.17 12.03 -6.94
N ALA A 20 -10.96 12.41 -8.21
CA ALA A 20 -11.21 13.76 -8.69
C ALA A 20 -12.68 14.18 -8.51
N ARG A 21 -13.63 13.28 -8.81
CA ARG A 21 -15.06 13.53 -8.59
C ARG A 21 -15.39 13.81 -7.12
N THR A 22 -14.81 13.04 -6.21
CA THR A 22 -14.99 13.24 -4.77
C THR A 22 -14.44 14.61 -4.33
N MET A 23 -13.29 15.01 -4.87
CA MET A 23 -12.65 16.30 -4.52
C MET A 23 -13.42 17.52 -4.99
N VAL A 24 -14.20 17.44 -6.06
CA VAL A 24 -15.08 18.54 -6.51
C VAL A 24 -16.06 18.97 -5.42
N MET A 25 -16.48 18.03 -4.56
CA MET A 25 -17.42 18.30 -3.45
C MET A 25 -16.74 18.99 -2.24
N LYS A 26 -15.43 19.21 -2.28
CA LYS A 26 -14.64 19.81 -1.18
C LYS A 26 -14.92 19.14 0.17
N PRO A 27 -14.78 17.83 0.29
CA PRO A 27 -15.06 17.11 1.53
C PRO A 27 -14.08 17.53 2.63
N ARG A 28 -14.47 17.35 3.89
CA ARG A 28 -13.58 17.44 5.05
C ARG A 28 -13.04 16.07 5.46
N ILE A 29 -13.75 15.02 5.11
CA ILE A 29 -13.41 13.62 5.37
C ILE A 29 -13.43 12.86 4.05
N LEU A 30 -12.39 12.12 3.78
CA LEU A 30 -12.24 11.24 2.63
C LEU A 30 -12.24 9.79 3.11
N LEU A 31 -13.21 9.01 2.67
CA LEU A 31 -13.28 7.57 2.95
C LEU A 31 -12.91 6.78 1.70
N LEU A 32 -11.92 5.95 1.80
CA LEU A 32 -11.42 5.08 0.73
C LEU A 32 -11.52 3.62 1.17
N ASP A 33 -12.27 2.84 0.40
CA ASP A 33 -12.43 1.41 0.62
C ASP A 33 -11.64 0.65 -0.46
N GLU A 34 -10.63 -0.11 -0.02
CA GLU A 34 -9.72 -0.89 -0.88
C GLU A 34 -9.17 -0.12 -2.09
N PRO A 35 -8.64 1.12 -1.92
CA PRO A 35 -8.35 2.01 -3.05
C PRO A 35 -7.23 1.51 -3.96
N LEU A 36 -6.45 0.52 -3.54
CA LEU A 36 -5.26 0.05 -4.25
C LEU A 36 -5.34 -1.44 -4.63
N SER A 37 -6.42 -2.14 -4.29
CA SER A 37 -6.55 -3.59 -4.43
C SER A 37 -6.49 -4.10 -5.88
N ALA A 38 -6.97 -3.31 -6.83
CA ALA A 38 -7.04 -3.66 -8.26
C ALA A 38 -5.88 -3.08 -9.10
N LEU A 39 -4.77 -2.68 -8.47
CA LEU A 39 -3.67 -1.97 -9.14
C LEU A 39 -2.38 -2.76 -9.15
N ASP A 40 -1.66 -2.69 -10.27
CA ASP A 40 -0.31 -3.22 -10.41
C ASP A 40 0.71 -2.38 -9.61
N GLY A 41 1.83 -2.99 -9.19
CA GLY A 41 2.80 -2.40 -8.27
C GLY A 41 3.24 -0.96 -8.57
N VAL A 42 3.62 -0.65 -9.80
CA VAL A 42 4.08 0.71 -10.19
C VAL A 42 2.92 1.72 -10.12
N ILE A 43 1.74 1.32 -10.60
CA ILE A 43 0.55 2.17 -10.56
C ILE A 43 0.09 2.36 -9.12
N LYS A 44 0.18 1.32 -8.30
CA LYS A 44 -0.14 1.33 -6.87
C LYS A 44 0.67 2.40 -6.14
N GLU A 45 1.99 2.44 -6.32
CA GLU A 45 2.84 3.44 -5.69
C GLU A 45 2.50 4.87 -6.16
N SER A 46 2.26 5.08 -7.45
CA SER A 46 1.84 6.39 -7.96
C SER A 46 0.52 6.87 -7.37
N ILE A 47 -0.45 5.98 -7.13
CA ILE A 47 -1.72 6.33 -6.50
C ILE A 47 -1.56 6.58 -4.99
N LYS A 48 -0.71 5.80 -4.29
CA LYS A 48 -0.38 6.05 -2.88
C LYS A 48 0.14 7.48 -2.68
N GLU A 49 1.13 7.89 -3.47
CA GLU A 49 1.68 9.24 -3.37
C GLU A 49 0.63 10.31 -3.69
N LYS A 50 -0.25 10.06 -4.67
CA LYS A 50 -1.31 11.01 -5.01
C LYS A 50 -2.35 11.15 -3.90
N ILE A 51 -2.71 10.07 -3.21
CA ILE A 51 -3.60 10.11 -2.04
C ILE A 51 -2.99 10.97 -0.93
N LYS A 52 -1.69 10.76 -0.61
CA LYS A 52 -0.97 11.54 0.40
C LYS A 52 -0.89 13.03 0.03
N GLU A 53 -0.57 13.34 -1.22
CA GLU A 53 -0.49 14.70 -1.73
C GLU A 53 -1.82 15.43 -1.55
N ILE A 54 -2.92 14.81 -2.01
CA ILE A 54 -4.27 15.36 -1.90
C ILE A 54 -4.68 15.55 -0.44
N ALA A 55 -4.44 14.54 0.41
CA ALA A 55 -4.78 14.63 1.82
C ALA A 55 -4.07 15.81 2.51
N ARG A 56 -2.80 16.06 2.18
CA ARG A 56 -2.01 17.19 2.71
C ARG A 56 -2.47 18.54 2.14
N GLU A 57 -2.61 18.62 0.81
CA GLU A 57 -2.98 19.86 0.11
C GLU A 57 -4.33 20.40 0.59
N PHE A 58 -5.31 19.50 0.70
CA PHE A 58 -6.66 19.87 1.11
C PHE A 58 -6.92 19.71 2.61
N LYS A 59 -5.91 19.33 3.40
CA LYS A 59 -6.00 19.12 4.85
C LYS A 59 -7.16 18.18 5.22
N LEU A 60 -7.28 17.07 4.51
CA LEU A 60 -8.36 16.11 4.70
C LEU A 60 -8.08 15.18 5.87
N THR A 61 -9.12 14.85 6.63
CA THR A 61 -9.12 13.64 7.45
C THR A 61 -9.42 12.46 6.52
N THR A 62 -8.46 11.56 6.35
CA THR A 62 -8.60 10.42 5.45
C THR A 62 -8.73 9.13 6.23
N ILE A 63 -9.72 8.33 5.91
CA ILE A 63 -9.92 6.97 6.44
C ILE A 63 -9.75 6.01 5.27
N ILE A 64 -8.81 5.07 5.40
CA ILE A 64 -8.53 4.06 4.38
C ILE A 64 -8.84 2.69 4.99
N VAL A 65 -9.70 1.93 4.35
CA VAL A 65 -9.95 0.53 4.67
C VAL A 65 -9.15 -0.33 3.69
N THR A 66 -8.34 -1.23 4.20
CA THR A 66 -7.54 -2.15 3.40
C THR A 66 -7.26 -3.43 4.18
N HIS A 67 -7.05 -4.52 3.47
CA HIS A 67 -6.59 -5.78 4.04
C HIS A 67 -5.06 -5.97 3.90
N ASP A 68 -4.36 -5.03 3.25
CA ASP A 68 -2.90 -5.07 3.09
C ASP A 68 -2.22 -4.29 4.24
N PRO A 69 -1.52 -4.97 5.18
CA PRO A 69 -0.85 -4.29 6.29
C PRO A 69 0.23 -3.31 5.86
N GLU A 70 0.90 -3.55 4.72
CA GLU A 70 1.90 -2.62 4.19
C GLU A 70 1.25 -1.28 3.80
N GLU A 71 0.09 -1.33 3.14
CA GLU A 71 -0.67 -0.13 2.83
C GLU A 71 -1.08 0.63 4.09
N ALA A 72 -1.66 -0.09 5.06
CA ALA A 72 -2.08 0.50 6.33
C ALA A 72 -0.92 1.20 7.05
N LEU A 73 0.23 0.55 7.15
CA LEU A 73 1.40 1.07 7.86
C LEU A 73 2.13 2.20 7.11
N THR A 74 2.06 2.22 5.76
CA THR A 74 2.79 3.21 4.95
C THR A 74 1.97 4.44 4.59
N LEU A 75 0.64 4.36 4.60
CA LEU A 75 -0.25 5.44 4.18
C LEU A 75 -0.83 6.25 5.35
N SER A 76 -0.82 5.72 6.57
CA SER A 76 -1.56 6.31 7.68
C SER A 76 -0.67 6.81 8.81
N ASP A 77 -1.13 7.88 9.49
CA ASP A 77 -0.54 8.37 10.74
C ASP A 77 -0.93 7.47 11.92
N LYS A 78 -2.09 6.81 11.83
CA LYS A 78 -2.60 5.86 12.83
C LYS A 78 -3.31 4.70 12.13
N VAL A 79 -3.15 3.51 12.67
CA VAL A 79 -3.75 2.27 12.17
C VAL A 79 -4.70 1.71 13.22
N LEU A 80 -5.88 1.32 12.76
CA LEU A 80 -6.86 0.57 13.53
C LEU A 80 -6.94 -0.85 12.98
N ILE A 81 -6.61 -1.83 13.80
CA ILE A 81 -6.72 -3.25 13.46
C ILE A 81 -8.01 -3.80 14.07
N VAL A 82 -8.84 -4.39 13.21
CA VAL A 82 -10.10 -5.03 13.59
C VAL A 82 -9.98 -6.53 13.38
N ASN A 83 -10.38 -7.30 14.39
CA ASN A 83 -10.47 -8.75 14.33
C ASN A 83 -11.83 -9.20 14.83
N GLU A 84 -12.55 -10.01 14.05
CA GLU A 84 -13.87 -10.57 14.40
C GLU A 84 -14.85 -9.52 14.96
N GLY A 85 -14.88 -8.33 14.33
CA GLY A 85 -15.77 -7.23 14.72
C GLY A 85 -15.31 -6.44 15.95
N SER A 86 -14.17 -6.77 16.55
CA SER A 86 -13.60 -6.08 17.72
C SER A 86 -12.30 -5.36 17.36
N ILE A 87 -12.02 -4.27 18.08
CA ILE A 87 -10.75 -3.55 17.93
C ILE A 87 -9.65 -4.38 18.60
N ALA A 88 -8.71 -4.89 17.79
CA ALA A 88 -7.55 -5.61 18.29
C ALA A 88 -6.44 -4.65 18.73
N GLN A 89 -6.13 -3.61 17.95
CA GLN A 89 -5.17 -2.58 18.31
C GLN A 89 -5.45 -1.28 17.57
N PHE A 90 -5.12 -0.16 18.22
CA PHE A 90 -5.11 1.17 17.62
C PHE A 90 -3.86 1.91 18.06
N GLY A 91 -3.09 2.43 17.12
CA GLY A 91 -1.85 3.15 17.41
C GLY A 91 -1.15 3.66 16.17
N ARG A 92 0.04 4.22 16.35
CA ARG A 92 0.91 4.59 15.25
C ARG A 92 1.56 3.33 14.65
N PRO A 93 1.98 3.36 13.36
CA PRO A 93 2.66 2.24 12.73
C PRO A 93 3.83 1.68 13.55
N GLU A 94 4.67 2.56 14.11
CA GLU A 94 5.83 2.17 14.92
C GLU A 94 5.44 1.45 16.20
N GLU A 95 4.34 1.87 16.84
CA GLU A 95 3.80 1.25 18.06
C GLU A 95 3.26 -0.15 17.76
N ILE A 96 2.56 -0.31 16.64
CA ILE A 96 2.00 -1.60 16.23
C ILE A 96 3.10 -2.60 15.88
N ILE A 97 4.14 -2.16 15.17
CA ILE A 97 5.28 -3.00 14.81
C ILE A 97 6.11 -3.36 16.04
N GLY A 98 6.40 -2.38 16.90
CA GLY A 98 7.28 -2.55 18.05
C GLY A 98 6.63 -3.24 19.25
N GLN A 99 5.33 -3.06 19.44
CA GLN A 99 4.56 -3.56 20.58
C GLN A 99 3.18 -4.06 20.14
N PRO A 100 3.10 -5.19 19.40
CA PRO A 100 1.82 -5.76 19.02
C PRO A 100 1.04 -6.21 20.27
N ALA A 101 -0.25 -5.85 20.31
CA ALA A 101 -1.12 -6.07 21.47
C ALA A 101 -1.33 -7.57 21.80
N ASP A 102 -1.34 -8.41 20.77
CA ASP A 102 -1.53 -9.85 20.92
C ASP A 102 -0.84 -10.64 19.77
N SER A 103 -0.99 -11.98 19.83
CA SER A 103 -0.46 -12.88 18.82
C SER A 103 -1.12 -12.73 17.46
N PHE A 104 -2.41 -12.35 17.40
CA PHE A 104 -3.10 -12.10 16.15
C PHE A 104 -2.48 -10.89 15.43
N VAL A 105 -2.35 -9.74 16.11
CA VAL A 105 -1.75 -8.52 15.54
C VAL A 105 -0.31 -8.81 15.08
N LYS A 106 0.47 -9.48 15.94
CA LYS A 106 1.85 -9.88 15.60
C LYS A 106 1.89 -10.70 14.31
N ASN A 107 1.10 -11.75 14.23
CA ASN A 107 1.11 -12.65 13.08
C ASN A 107 0.55 -11.97 11.83
N PHE A 108 -0.54 -11.20 11.94
CA PHE A 108 -1.16 -10.50 10.83
C PHE A 108 -0.22 -9.47 10.21
N ILE A 109 0.48 -8.67 11.03
CA ILE A 109 1.37 -7.62 10.55
C ILE A 109 2.74 -8.18 10.17
N LEU A 110 3.43 -8.85 11.10
CA LEU A 110 4.83 -9.21 10.90
C LEU A 110 5.02 -10.33 9.90
N ASN A 111 4.18 -11.36 9.92
CA ASN A 111 4.34 -12.48 8.97
C ASN A 111 4.17 -12.03 7.51
N GLN A 112 3.20 -11.15 7.23
CA GLN A 112 3.02 -10.65 5.86
C GLN A 112 4.20 -9.78 5.40
N LEU A 113 4.72 -8.93 6.28
CA LEU A 113 5.90 -8.10 5.96
C LEU A 113 7.16 -8.94 5.82
N GLU A 114 7.35 -9.96 6.66
CA GLU A 114 8.49 -10.88 6.58
C GLU A 114 8.48 -11.71 5.31
N VAL A 115 7.34 -12.23 4.92
CA VAL A 115 7.19 -12.97 3.65
C VAL A 115 7.56 -12.08 2.46
N LYS A 116 7.06 -10.84 2.40
CA LYS A 116 7.42 -9.89 1.35
C LYS A 116 8.91 -9.58 1.34
N ARG A 117 9.50 -9.29 2.50
CA ARG A 117 10.95 -9.04 2.66
C ARG A 117 11.79 -10.23 2.19
N ASN A 118 11.45 -11.43 2.63
CA ASN A 118 12.20 -12.64 2.29
C ASN A 118 12.12 -12.97 0.80
N ASN A 119 10.95 -12.75 0.17
CA ASN A 119 10.79 -12.93 -1.27
C ASN A 119 11.70 -11.96 -2.06
N ILE A 120 11.70 -10.68 -1.68
CA ILE A 120 12.56 -9.66 -2.28
C ILE A 120 14.04 -10.03 -2.08
N PHE A 121 14.46 -10.36 -0.86
CA PHE A 121 15.84 -10.74 -0.56
C PHE A 121 16.29 -11.97 -1.37
N THR A 122 15.43 -12.97 -1.53
CA THR A 122 15.72 -14.17 -2.33
C THR A 122 15.93 -13.84 -3.81
N LEU A 123 15.16 -12.90 -4.37
CA LEU A 123 15.31 -12.47 -5.75
C LEU A 123 16.67 -11.78 -5.97
N PHE A 124 17.04 -10.83 -5.11
CA PHE A 124 18.33 -10.13 -5.21
C PHE A 124 19.51 -11.08 -4.98
N SER A 125 19.43 -12.01 -4.06
CA SER A 125 20.49 -13.01 -3.81
C SER A 125 20.74 -13.89 -5.03
N ARG A 126 19.68 -14.28 -5.78
CA ARG A 126 19.81 -15.05 -7.03
C ARG A 126 20.49 -14.27 -8.15
N GLU A 127 20.23 -12.96 -8.26
CA GLU A 127 20.90 -12.12 -9.27
C GLU A 127 22.39 -11.94 -8.96
N MET A 128 22.76 -11.73 -7.70
CA MET A 128 24.16 -11.60 -7.30
C MET A 128 24.95 -12.88 -7.60
N THR A 129 24.36 -14.07 -7.39
CA THR A 129 25.01 -15.35 -7.70
C THR A 129 25.17 -15.55 -9.21
N ARG A 130 24.20 -15.15 -10.04
CA ARG A 130 24.31 -15.21 -11.51
C ARG A 130 25.38 -14.28 -12.06
N SER A 131 25.48 -13.06 -11.55
CA SER A 131 26.49 -12.09 -11.93
C SER A 131 27.92 -12.54 -11.60
N SER A 132 28.11 -13.26 -10.50
CA SER A 132 29.39 -13.86 -10.11
C SER A 132 29.80 -15.04 -11.02
N SER A 133 28.86 -15.86 -11.46
CA SER A 133 29.13 -17.00 -12.34
C SER A 133 29.47 -16.59 -13.78
N GLN A 134 29.00 -15.46 -14.26
CA GLN A 134 29.35 -14.96 -15.61
C GLN A 134 30.73 -14.31 -15.70
N ARG A 135 31.38 -13.96 -14.58
CA ARG A 135 32.74 -13.38 -14.57
C ARG A 135 33.86 -14.40 -14.60
N ILE A 136 33.58 -15.70 -14.51
CA ILE A 136 34.59 -16.76 -14.44
C ILE A 136 34.86 -17.44 -15.80
N SER A 137 34.12 -17.07 -16.87
CA SER A 137 34.24 -17.75 -18.18
C SER A 137 35.00 -16.95 -19.26
N CYS A 138 35.82 -15.96 -18.90
CA CYS A 138 36.66 -15.21 -19.84
C CYS A 138 38.12 -15.19 -19.39
N THR A 139 38.77 -16.37 -19.33
CA THR A 139 40.23 -16.49 -19.44
C THR A 139 40.60 -17.93 -19.84
N ALA A 140 40.70 -18.18 -21.12
CA ALA A 140 41.55 -19.21 -21.73
C ALA A 140 41.85 -18.79 -23.18
#